data_aafde004906b7451f4ef7c7f9a8c423c
#
_entry.id   aafde004906b7451f4ef7c7f9a8c423c
#
_cell.length_a   1.000
_cell.length_b   1.000
_cell.length_c   1.000
_cell.angle_alpha   90.00
_cell.angle_beta   90.00
_cell.angle_gamma   90.00
#
_symmetry.space_group_name_H-M   'P 1'
#
loop_
_entity.id
_entity.type
_entity.pdbx_description
1 polymer ?
#
loop_
_entity_poly.entity_id
_entity_poly.type
_entity_poly.pdbx_seq_one_letter_code
_entity_poly.pdbx_strand_id
1 'polypeptide(L)'
;MTIIMVTMPSGKRFEIVYAPIVKQHVKAIDRKHHSLIKEAIEAQLQVEPDVETRNRRPLKRPVTLGAKWEIRFGPHNRFRVFYKVNYDDEQVEILAIGEKEGSQLLIGGEEVAL
;
A
#
# COMPACT_ATOMS: atom_id res chain seq x y z
N MET A 1 -2.32 40.84 -7.47
CA MET A 1 -2.42 40.12 -7.25
C MET A 1 -2.10 39.18 -7.11
N THR A 2 -2.05 38.53 -7.01
CA THR A 2 -1.81 37.59 -6.71
C THR A 2 -1.98 36.58 -6.82
N ILE A 3 -1.86 35.84 -6.87
CA ILE A 3 -2.07 34.87 -6.94
C ILE A 3 -1.74 33.93 -6.54
N ILE A 4 -1.86 33.24 -6.44
CA ILE A 4 -1.71 32.31 -5.94
C ILE A 4 -1.54 31.30 -6.28
N MET A 5 -1.20 30.82 -6.42
CA MET A 5 -1.01 29.81 -6.62
C MET A 5 -0.95 28.94 -6.18
N VAL A 6 -1.22 28.44 -6.18
CA VAL A 6 -1.42 27.61 -5.65
C VAL A 6 -1.00 26.60 -6.03
N THR A 7 -0.57 26.05 -5.86
CA THR A 7 -0.07 25.13 -6.08
C THR A 7 -0.50 24.12 -5.89
N MET A 8 -0.73 23.57 -6.38
CA MET A 8 -1.11 22.58 -6.29
C MET A 8 -0.35 21.62 -6.41
N PRO A 9 -0.29 21.15 -5.86
CA PRO A 9 0.53 20.20 -5.63
C PRO A 9 0.37 19.21 -6.55
N SER A 10 1.07 18.57 -6.61
CA SER A 10 1.02 17.47 -7.18
C SER A 10 -0.23 16.88 -7.10
N GLY A 11 -1.07 17.28 -6.66
CA GLY A 11 -2.33 16.86 -6.46
C GLY A 11 -3.04 15.88 -7.30
N LYS A 12 -2.38 15.24 -8.15
CA LYS A 12 -2.98 14.21 -8.98
C LYS A 12 -3.45 13.06 -8.11
N ARG A 13 -4.68 12.63 -8.29
CA ARG A 13 -5.23 11.52 -7.54
C ARG A 13 -5.19 10.25 -8.35
N PHE A 14 -4.80 9.17 -7.68
CA PHE A 14 -4.79 7.84 -8.27
C PHE A 14 -5.95 7.04 -7.71
N GLU A 15 -6.56 6.25 -8.56
CA GLU A 15 -7.61 5.33 -8.13
C GLU A 15 -6.96 4.12 -7.49
N ILE A 16 -7.50 3.65 -6.37
CA ILE A 16 -7.00 2.45 -5.71
C ILE A 16 -7.74 1.25 -6.28
N VAL A 17 -6.98 0.30 -6.81
CA VAL A 17 -7.52 -0.92 -7.39
C VAL A 17 -6.91 -2.11 -6.67
N TYR A 18 -7.74 -3.04 -6.24
CA TYR A 18 -7.27 -4.21 -5.50
C TYR A 18 -7.24 -5.43 -6.41
N ALA A 19 -6.09 -6.10 -6.46
CA ALA A 19 -6.00 -7.36 -7.19
C ALA A 19 -6.95 -8.38 -6.54
N PRO A 20 -7.55 -9.28 -7.32
CA PRO A 20 -8.55 -10.21 -6.77
C PRO A 20 -8.04 -11.03 -5.59
N ILE A 21 -6.78 -11.42 -5.60
CA ILE A 21 -6.20 -12.23 -4.51
C ILE A 21 -6.19 -11.50 -3.18
N VAL A 22 -6.19 -10.17 -3.20
CA VAL A 22 -6.12 -9.36 -1.98
C VAL A 22 -7.30 -9.63 -1.05
N LYS A 23 -8.44 -9.99 -1.60
CA LYS A 23 -9.60 -10.33 -0.80
C LYS A 23 -9.28 -11.48 0.16
N GLN A 24 -8.53 -12.47 -0.33
CA GLN A 24 -8.13 -13.60 0.52
C GLN A 24 -7.07 -13.19 1.53
N HIS A 25 -6.18 -12.26 1.15
CA HIS A 25 -5.19 -11.75 2.08
C HIS A 25 -5.85 -11.07 3.27
N VAL A 26 -6.88 -10.26 3.00
CA VAL A 26 -7.59 -9.56 4.06
C VAL A 26 -8.36 -10.53 4.95
N LYS A 27 -8.93 -11.59 4.36
CA LYS A 27 -9.64 -12.59 5.15
C LYS A 27 -8.76 -13.29 6.18
N ALA A 28 -7.47 -13.39 5.91
CA ALA A 28 -6.52 -14.01 6.82
C ALA A 28 -6.13 -13.11 7.97
N ILE A 29 -6.53 -11.85 7.94
CA ILE A 29 -6.24 -10.87 8.98
C ILE A 29 -7.49 -10.69 9.83
N ASP A 30 -7.30 -10.53 11.15
CA ASP A 30 -8.41 -10.34 12.06
C ASP A 30 -9.30 -9.20 11.59
N ARG A 31 -10.59 -9.44 11.60
CA ARG A 31 -11.58 -8.51 11.07
C ARG A 31 -11.53 -7.14 11.71
N LYS A 32 -11.12 -7.06 12.96
CA LYS A 32 -11.05 -5.76 13.68
C LYS A 32 -10.05 -4.79 13.06
N HIS A 33 -9.13 -5.29 12.22
CA HIS A 33 -8.12 -4.45 11.59
C HIS A 33 -8.51 -4.01 10.17
N HIS A 34 -9.60 -4.53 9.61
CA HIS A 34 -9.91 -4.30 8.20
C HIS A 34 -10.16 -2.83 7.88
N SER A 35 -10.89 -2.12 8.74
CA SER A 35 -11.16 -0.69 8.49
C SER A 35 -9.88 0.13 8.52
N LEU A 36 -8.99 -0.16 9.47
CA LEU A 36 -7.74 0.56 9.57
C LEU A 36 -6.89 0.35 8.31
N ILE A 37 -6.87 -0.86 7.81
CA ILE A 37 -6.10 -1.18 6.61
C ILE A 37 -6.63 -0.42 5.41
N LYS A 38 -7.94 -0.45 5.20
CA LYS A 38 -8.56 0.24 4.08
C LYS A 38 -8.34 1.74 4.16
N GLU A 39 -8.53 2.32 5.33
CA GLU A 39 -8.37 3.74 5.51
C GLU A 39 -6.93 4.18 5.30
N ALA A 40 -5.98 3.40 5.77
CA ALA A 40 -4.57 3.72 5.59
C ALA A 40 -4.18 3.70 4.11
N ILE A 41 -4.64 2.69 3.38
CA ILE A 41 -4.36 2.58 1.96
C ILE A 41 -4.92 3.80 1.23
N GLU A 42 -6.18 4.12 1.47
CA GLU A 42 -6.82 5.22 0.77
C GLU A 42 -6.22 6.56 1.13
N ALA A 43 -5.91 6.76 2.40
CA ALA A 43 -5.36 8.04 2.84
C ALA A 43 -3.94 8.26 2.34
N GLN A 44 -3.15 7.21 2.21
CA GLN A 44 -1.73 7.38 1.93
C GLN A 44 -1.34 7.12 0.48
N LEU A 45 -2.16 6.43 -0.29
CA LEU A 45 -1.75 6.05 -1.64
C LEU A 45 -2.51 6.74 -2.76
N GLN A 46 -3.50 7.56 -2.44
CA GLN A 46 -4.22 8.29 -3.48
C GLN A 46 -3.43 9.44 -4.06
N VAL A 47 -2.50 10.01 -3.30
CA VAL A 47 -1.68 11.13 -3.74
C VAL A 47 -0.22 10.79 -3.49
N GLU A 48 0.60 10.96 -4.51
CA GLU A 48 2.04 10.72 -4.45
C GLU A 48 2.40 9.31 -3.93
N PRO A 49 1.79 8.27 -4.52
CA PRO A 49 2.08 6.89 -4.05
C PRO A 49 3.51 6.45 -4.37
N ASP A 50 4.19 7.17 -5.24
CA ASP A 50 5.55 6.86 -5.70
C ASP A 50 6.59 7.79 -5.08
N VAL A 51 6.28 8.40 -3.95
CA VAL A 51 7.23 9.25 -3.23
C VAL A 51 7.65 8.51 -1.96
N GLU A 52 8.95 8.32 -1.80
CA GLU A 52 9.47 7.63 -0.62
C GLU A 52 9.23 8.46 0.63
N THR A 53 8.75 7.80 1.67
CA THR A 53 8.55 8.42 2.98
C THR A 53 9.10 7.49 4.04
N ARG A 54 8.95 7.88 5.30
CA ARG A 54 9.38 7.04 6.40
C ARG A 54 8.75 5.65 6.36
N ASN A 55 7.49 5.56 5.94
CA ASN A 55 6.75 4.30 5.93
C ASN A 55 6.53 3.73 4.54
N ARG A 56 6.97 4.41 3.50
CA ARG A 56 6.73 4.03 2.11
C ARG A 56 8.07 3.99 1.39
N ARG A 57 8.36 2.86 0.76
CA ARG A 57 9.65 2.73 0.09
C ARG A 57 9.55 1.85 -1.15
N PRO A 58 10.44 2.09 -2.11
CA PRO A 58 10.51 1.17 -3.25
C PRO A 58 11.10 -0.16 -2.80
N LEU A 59 10.65 -1.24 -3.42
CA LEU A 59 11.15 -2.56 -3.12
C LEU A 59 12.43 -2.81 -3.90
N LYS A 60 13.44 -3.32 -3.21
CA LYS A 60 14.67 -3.74 -3.87
C LYS A 60 14.56 -5.15 -4.42
N ARG A 61 13.67 -5.96 -3.83
CA ARG A 61 13.41 -7.31 -4.26
C ARG A 61 11.91 -7.51 -4.38
N PRO A 62 11.44 -8.25 -5.36
CA PRO A 62 10.01 -8.51 -5.45
C PRO A 62 9.58 -9.41 -4.30
N VAL A 63 8.51 -9.02 -3.61
CA VAL A 63 7.89 -9.81 -2.56
C VAL A 63 6.73 -10.59 -3.18
N THR A 64 6.07 -9.98 -4.14
CA THR A 64 5.00 -10.61 -4.90
C THR A 64 5.11 -10.10 -6.33
N LEU A 65 4.51 -10.84 -7.26
CA LEU A 65 4.63 -10.58 -8.68
C LEU A 65 4.21 -9.16 -9.03
N GLY A 66 5.12 -8.40 -9.58
CA GLY A 66 4.83 -7.06 -10.08
C GLY A 66 4.89 -5.94 -9.07
N ALA A 67 5.01 -6.23 -7.78
CA ALA A 67 5.05 -5.16 -6.78
C ALA A 67 6.36 -4.38 -6.87
N LYS A 68 6.25 -3.06 -6.79
CA LYS A 68 7.40 -2.17 -6.84
C LYS A 68 7.56 -1.36 -5.56
N TRP A 69 6.51 -1.30 -4.74
CA TRP A 69 6.48 -0.45 -3.55
C TRP A 69 5.91 -1.20 -2.37
N GLU A 70 6.34 -0.78 -1.18
CA GLU A 70 5.79 -1.27 0.08
C GLU A 70 5.41 -0.08 0.94
N ILE A 71 4.25 -0.16 1.60
CA ILE A 71 3.91 0.78 2.65
C ILE A 71 3.62 0.00 3.93
N ARG A 72 4.09 0.54 5.05
CA ARG A 72 3.94 -0.05 6.37
C ARG A 72 3.10 0.86 7.24
N PHE A 73 2.23 0.28 8.06
CA PHE A 73 1.42 1.07 8.97
C PHE A 73 0.86 0.20 10.08
N GLY A 74 0.12 0.85 10.99
CA GLY A 74 -0.46 0.18 12.13
C GLY A 74 0.52 0.09 13.29
N PRO A 75 0.09 -0.45 14.43
CA PRO A 75 0.95 -0.57 15.61
C PRO A 75 2.20 -1.40 15.27
N HIS A 76 3.38 -0.83 15.58
CA HIS A 76 4.65 -1.49 15.32
C HIS A 76 4.84 -1.85 13.84
N ASN A 77 4.24 -1.07 12.94
CA ASN A 77 4.29 -1.34 11.50
C ASN A 77 3.83 -2.75 11.17
N ARG A 78 2.76 -3.17 11.84
CA ARG A 78 2.26 -4.52 11.74
C ARG A 78 1.77 -4.88 10.34
N PHE A 79 1.18 -3.93 9.62
CA PHE A 79 0.61 -4.21 8.31
C PHE A 79 1.52 -3.75 7.20
N ARG A 80 1.57 -4.54 6.14
CA ARG A 80 2.41 -4.31 4.97
C ARG A 80 1.56 -4.41 3.74
N VAL A 81 1.62 -3.41 2.87
CA VAL A 81 0.88 -3.42 1.62
C VAL A 81 1.87 -3.26 0.49
N PHE A 82 1.77 -4.15 -0.48
CA PHE A 82 2.67 -4.19 -1.62
C PHE A 82 1.88 -3.79 -2.86
N TYR A 83 2.42 -2.85 -3.64
CA TYR A 83 1.66 -2.26 -4.73
C TYR A 83 2.57 -1.80 -5.86
N LYS A 84 1.95 -1.45 -6.96
CA LYS A 84 2.63 -0.77 -8.06
C LYS A 84 1.74 0.36 -8.55
N VAL A 85 2.35 1.32 -9.25
CA VAL A 85 1.64 2.47 -9.78
C VAL A 85 1.49 2.27 -11.29
N ASN A 86 0.26 2.38 -11.78
CA ASN A 86 -0.03 2.36 -13.20
C ASN A 86 -0.25 3.80 -13.62
N TYR A 87 0.75 4.39 -14.25
CA TYR A 87 0.70 5.80 -14.61
C TYR A 87 -0.27 6.07 -15.76
N ASP A 88 -0.37 5.13 -16.69
CA ASP A 88 -1.26 5.32 -17.83
C ASP A 88 -2.72 5.39 -17.43
N ASP A 89 -3.12 4.57 -16.49
CA ASP A 89 -4.50 4.52 -16.01
C ASP A 89 -4.70 5.33 -14.73
N GLU A 90 -3.64 5.91 -14.20
CA GLU A 90 -3.66 6.68 -12.95
C GLU A 90 -4.24 5.85 -11.82
N GLN A 91 -3.71 4.66 -11.65
CA GLN A 91 -4.16 3.72 -10.64
C GLN A 91 -3.00 3.25 -9.76
N VAL A 92 -3.32 2.99 -8.50
CA VAL A 92 -2.43 2.25 -7.62
C VAL A 92 -3.02 0.85 -7.50
N GLU A 93 -2.26 -0.14 -7.93
CA GLU A 93 -2.71 -1.52 -7.92
C GLU A 93 -2.17 -2.19 -6.67
N ILE A 94 -3.07 -2.54 -5.77
CA ILE A 94 -2.72 -3.24 -4.54
C ILE A 94 -2.58 -4.72 -4.87
N LEU A 95 -1.39 -5.27 -4.68
CA LEU A 95 -1.08 -6.61 -5.12
C LEU A 95 -1.02 -7.61 -3.98
N ALA A 96 -0.71 -7.17 -2.77
CA ALA A 96 -0.70 -8.04 -1.61
C ALA A 96 -0.86 -7.23 -0.34
N ILE A 97 -1.51 -7.82 0.64
CA ILE A 97 -1.64 -7.24 1.98
C ILE A 97 -1.20 -8.30 2.96
N GLY A 98 -0.23 -7.95 3.79
CA GLY A 98 0.32 -8.87 4.76
C GLY A 98 0.33 -8.32 6.16
N GLU A 99 0.64 -9.21 7.08
CA GLU A 99 0.72 -8.90 8.49
C GLU A 99 2.01 -9.46 9.02
N LYS A 100 2.76 -8.64 9.74
CA LYS A 100 4.00 -9.11 10.35
C LYS A 100 3.73 -9.61 11.75
N GLU A 101 4.17 -10.84 12.04
CA GLU A 101 4.08 -11.43 13.37
C GLU A 101 5.50 -11.82 13.77
N GLY A 102 6.07 -11.10 14.74
CA GLY A 102 7.47 -11.32 15.10
C GLY A 102 8.37 -11.01 13.92
N SER A 103 9.21 -11.96 13.52
CA SER A 103 10.09 -11.81 12.37
C SER A 103 9.47 -12.35 11.08
N GLN A 104 8.23 -12.83 11.12
CA GLN A 104 7.58 -13.44 9.98
C GLN A 104 6.64 -12.46 9.30
N LEU A 105 6.63 -12.47 7.97
CA LEU A 105 5.61 -11.79 7.18
C LEU A 105 4.63 -12.82 6.68
N LEU A 106 3.35 -12.63 7.00
CA LEU A 106 2.29 -13.53 6.57
C LEU A 106 1.44 -12.83 5.53
N ILE A 107 1.25 -13.47 4.39
CA ILE A 107 0.35 -12.99 3.34
C ILE A 107 -0.64 -14.10 3.06
N GLY A 108 -1.92 -13.83 3.27
CA GLY A 108 -2.93 -14.86 3.14
C GLY A 108 -2.78 -15.96 4.18
N GLY A 109 -2.16 -15.64 5.31
CA GLY A 109 -1.92 -16.62 6.36
C GLY A 109 -0.69 -17.48 6.15
N GLU A 110 0.05 -17.27 5.06
CA GLU A 110 1.23 -18.08 4.76
C GLU A 110 2.48 -17.23 4.88
N GLU A 111 3.53 -17.83 5.42
CA GLU A 111 4.80 -17.14 5.59
C GLU A 111 5.44 -16.88 4.24
N VAL A 112 5.95 -15.65 4.08
CA VAL A 112 6.64 -15.23 2.86
C VAL A 112 8.07 -14.88 3.22
N ALA A 113 9.02 -15.42 2.46
CA ALA A 113 10.43 -15.09 2.66
C ALA A 113 10.69 -13.64 2.25
N LEU A 114 11.46 -12.96 3.06
CA LEU A 114 11.83 -11.57 2.79
C LEU A 114 13.24 -11.46 2.24
#